data_aba6dbbf9e72cfd5174bd2fa9400dee7
#
_entry.id   aba6dbbf9e72cfd5174bd2fa9400dee7
#
_cell.length_a   1.000
_cell.length_b   1.000
_cell.length_c   1.000
_cell.angle_alpha   90.00
_cell.angle_beta   90.00
_cell.angle_gamma   90.00
#
_symmetry.space_group_name_H-M   'P 1'
#
loop_
_entity.id
_entity.type
_entity.pdbx_description
1 polymer ?
#
loop_
_entity_poly.entity_id
_entity_poly.type
_entity_poly.pdbx_seq_one_letter_code
_entity_poly.pdbx_strand_id
1 'polypeptide(L)'
;AKVGGWGYDLLILFNSLTNWVLLKLGKERYSLSKKIKNGVKKAVKYITDFENTAAELAIEKNYNYVLCGHIHQPQIREVQNEKGRTIYLNSGDWIENLSSLEWKDGKWSIYSYDDDTQLKESLKEIDAAEEEAEPTSSIGLEQLIQKVTRTEFEFSDEDEAYSLRRTGNG
;
A
#
# COMPACT_ATOMS: atom_id res chain seq x y z
N ALA A 1 -1.75 8.13 -27.89
CA ALA A 1 -1.08 6.95 -28.53
C ALA A 1 0.23 7.28 -29.27
N LYS A 2 0.54 8.54 -29.63
CA LYS A 2 1.78 8.86 -30.40
C LYS A 2 3.04 9.04 -29.54
N VAL A 3 2.92 9.35 -28.25
CA VAL A 3 4.06 9.60 -27.35
C VAL A 3 4.79 8.30 -26.95
N GLY A 4 4.07 7.18 -26.84
CA GLY A 4 4.66 5.88 -26.49
C GLY A 4 5.60 5.30 -27.56
N GLY A 5 5.35 5.59 -28.84
CA GLY A 5 6.21 5.15 -29.95
C GLY A 5 7.59 5.83 -29.91
N TRP A 6 7.62 7.14 -29.70
CA TRP A 6 8.87 7.92 -29.66
C TRP A 6 9.79 7.49 -28.51
N GLY A 7 9.24 7.21 -27.33
CA GLY A 7 10.02 6.72 -26.19
C GLY A 7 10.63 5.35 -26.46
N TYR A 8 9.90 4.48 -27.13
CA TYR A 8 10.38 3.15 -27.51
C TYR A 8 11.50 3.23 -28.57
N ASP A 9 11.33 4.04 -29.60
CA ASP A 9 12.34 4.25 -30.65
C ASP A 9 13.63 4.86 -30.09
N LEU A 10 13.50 5.83 -29.16
CA LEU A 10 14.63 6.43 -28.46
C LEU A 10 15.40 5.40 -27.62
N LEU A 11 14.69 4.51 -26.92
CA LEU A 11 15.30 3.43 -26.14
C LEU A 11 16.05 2.42 -27.04
N ILE A 12 15.49 2.08 -28.20
CA ILE A 12 16.15 1.20 -29.17
C ILE A 12 17.42 1.86 -29.71
N LEU A 13 17.33 3.14 -30.09
CA LEU A 13 18.48 3.90 -30.59
C LEU A 13 19.59 3.98 -29.55
N PHE A 14 19.23 4.32 -28.29
CA PHE A 14 20.19 4.39 -27.19
C PHE A 14 20.84 3.04 -26.89
N ASN A 15 20.08 1.96 -26.89
CA ASN A 15 20.60 0.61 -26.70
C ASN A 15 21.53 0.19 -27.85
N SER A 16 21.19 0.58 -29.08
CA SER A 16 22.03 0.31 -30.27
C SER A 16 23.34 1.06 -30.23
N LEU A 17 23.30 2.36 -29.87
CA LEU A 17 24.48 3.20 -29.75
C LEU A 17 25.41 2.71 -28.63
N THR A 18 24.84 2.38 -27.47
CA THR A 18 25.58 1.83 -26.34
C THR A 18 26.28 0.52 -26.72
N ASN A 19 25.59 -0.37 -27.40
CA ASN A 19 26.15 -1.64 -27.85
C ASN A 19 27.24 -1.46 -28.90
N TRP A 20 27.12 -0.49 -29.80
CA TRP A 20 28.14 -0.16 -30.78
C TRP A 20 29.46 0.34 -30.09
N VAL A 21 29.31 1.22 -29.08
CA VAL A 21 30.47 1.70 -28.29
C VAL A 21 31.12 0.56 -27.52
N LEU A 22 30.34 -0.31 -26.87
CA LEU A 22 30.86 -1.44 -26.11
C LEU A 22 31.61 -2.43 -27.00
N LEU A 23 31.10 -2.72 -28.21
CA LEU A 23 31.78 -3.58 -29.16
C LEU A 23 33.11 -2.99 -29.61
N LYS A 24 33.22 -1.67 -29.85
CA LYS A 24 34.46 -0.99 -30.18
C LYS A 24 35.49 -1.03 -29.02
N LEU A 25 35.01 -1.11 -27.78
CA LEU A 25 35.84 -1.24 -26.58
C LEU A 25 36.18 -2.70 -26.23
N GLY A 26 35.86 -3.65 -27.13
CA GLY A 26 36.12 -5.09 -26.88
C GLY A 26 35.27 -5.70 -25.76
N LYS A 27 34.15 -5.06 -25.37
CA LYS A 27 33.24 -5.54 -24.35
C LYS A 27 32.03 -6.25 -24.96
N GLU A 28 31.43 -7.16 -24.18
CA GLU A 28 30.23 -7.86 -24.62
C GLU A 28 29.02 -6.91 -24.77
N ARG A 29 28.09 -7.27 -25.64
CA ARG A 29 26.86 -6.50 -25.88
C ARG A 29 26.04 -6.36 -24.60
N TYR A 30 25.70 -5.15 -24.28
CA TYR A 30 24.79 -4.84 -23.15
C TYR A 30 23.35 -4.96 -23.59
N SER A 31 22.62 -5.89 -23.01
CA SER A 31 21.17 -6.03 -23.26
C SER A 31 20.38 -5.51 -22.04
N LEU A 32 19.93 -4.25 -22.13
CA LEU A 32 19.09 -3.63 -21.12
C LEU A 32 17.79 -4.44 -20.91
N SER A 33 17.17 -4.88 -22.00
CA SER A 33 15.97 -5.71 -21.95
C SER A 33 16.20 -7.06 -21.22
N LYS A 34 17.35 -7.68 -21.39
CA LYS A 34 17.70 -8.92 -20.66
C LYS A 34 17.88 -8.66 -19.17
N LYS A 35 18.49 -7.53 -18.78
CA LYS A 35 18.63 -7.14 -17.37
C LYS A 35 17.28 -6.85 -16.73
N ILE A 36 16.42 -6.07 -17.39
CA ILE A 36 15.06 -5.78 -16.91
C ILE A 36 14.27 -7.09 -16.76
N LYS A 37 14.25 -7.93 -17.79
CA LYS A 37 13.57 -9.23 -17.75
C LYS A 37 14.07 -10.12 -16.60
N ASN A 38 15.39 -10.16 -16.36
CA ASN A 38 15.95 -10.93 -15.25
C ASN A 38 15.63 -10.31 -13.89
N GLY A 39 15.59 -8.97 -13.78
CA GLY A 39 15.15 -8.26 -12.58
C GLY A 39 13.69 -8.58 -12.23
N VAL A 40 12.79 -8.48 -13.21
CA VAL A 40 11.38 -8.83 -13.04
C VAL A 40 11.20 -10.29 -12.62
N LYS A 41 11.91 -11.24 -13.27
CA LYS A 41 11.85 -12.66 -12.87
C LYS A 41 12.30 -12.89 -11.43
N LYS A 42 13.36 -12.21 -10.98
CA LYS A 42 13.84 -12.30 -9.60
C LYS A 42 12.81 -11.75 -8.61
N ALA A 43 12.21 -10.60 -8.92
CA ALA A 43 11.18 -9.98 -8.08
C ALA A 43 9.95 -10.89 -7.96
N VAL A 44 9.43 -11.41 -9.08
CA VAL A 44 8.29 -12.34 -9.09
C VAL A 44 8.61 -13.60 -8.28
N LYS A 45 9.81 -14.17 -8.45
CA LYS A 45 10.22 -15.34 -7.68
C LYS A 45 10.25 -15.04 -6.18
N TYR A 46 10.82 -13.89 -5.78
CA TYR A 46 10.88 -13.49 -4.37
C TYR A 46 9.48 -13.35 -3.75
N ILE A 47 8.55 -12.73 -4.47
CA ILE A 47 7.14 -12.60 -4.04
C ILE A 47 6.53 -13.99 -3.85
N THR A 48 6.65 -14.88 -4.83
CA THR A 48 6.10 -16.22 -4.77
C THR A 48 6.71 -17.05 -3.63
N ASP A 49 8.02 -16.97 -3.44
CA ASP A 49 8.71 -17.68 -2.36
C ASP A 49 8.25 -17.18 -0.98
N PHE A 50 8.06 -15.86 -0.81
CA PHE A 50 7.54 -15.26 0.42
C PHE A 50 6.12 -15.75 0.72
N GLU A 51 5.22 -15.65 -0.24
CA GLU A 51 3.81 -16.06 -0.10
C GLU A 51 3.68 -17.55 0.26
N ASN A 52 4.44 -18.38 -0.44
CA ASN A 52 4.42 -19.84 -0.20
C ASN A 52 4.98 -20.17 1.18
N THR A 53 6.09 -19.53 1.59
CA THR A 53 6.67 -19.74 2.92
C THR A 53 5.69 -19.34 4.02
N ALA A 54 5.01 -18.21 3.88
CA ALA A 54 4.00 -17.76 4.84
C ALA A 54 2.82 -18.76 4.92
N ALA A 55 2.35 -19.24 3.78
CA ALA A 55 1.27 -20.22 3.72
C ALA A 55 1.69 -21.60 4.29
N GLU A 56 2.89 -22.07 3.99
CA GLU A 56 3.43 -23.32 4.54
C GLU A 56 3.53 -23.27 6.06
N LEU A 57 4.03 -22.16 6.61
CA LEU A 57 4.10 -21.96 8.05
C LEU A 57 2.70 -21.97 8.69
N ALA A 58 1.72 -21.33 8.04
CA ALA A 58 0.34 -21.33 8.52
C ALA A 58 -0.27 -22.76 8.52
N ILE A 59 -0.01 -23.53 7.47
CA ILE A 59 -0.44 -24.93 7.39
C ILE A 59 0.21 -25.77 8.50
N GLU A 60 1.51 -25.61 8.75
CA GLU A 60 2.22 -26.32 9.83
C GLU A 60 1.68 -25.98 11.22
N LYS A 61 1.18 -24.76 11.40
CA LYS A 61 0.55 -24.31 12.66
C LYS A 61 -0.96 -24.58 12.72
N ASN A 62 -1.54 -25.20 11.70
CA ASN A 62 -2.98 -25.45 11.57
C ASN A 62 -3.83 -24.18 11.59
N TYR A 63 -3.34 -23.10 11.02
CA TYR A 63 -4.09 -21.85 10.87
C TYR A 63 -4.95 -21.90 9.61
N ASN A 64 -6.22 -21.48 9.73
CA ASN A 64 -7.13 -21.38 8.60
C ASN A 64 -6.78 -20.24 7.65
N TYR A 65 -6.16 -19.19 8.19
CA TYR A 65 -5.84 -17.94 7.47
C TYR A 65 -4.43 -17.49 7.82
N VAL A 66 -3.76 -16.90 6.84
CA VAL A 66 -2.52 -16.11 7.03
C VAL A 66 -2.65 -14.77 6.33
N LEU A 67 -2.54 -13.70 7.10
CA LEU A 67 -2.59 -12.33 6.60
C LEU A 67 -1.16 -11.80 6.50
N CYS A 68 -0.81 -11.32 5.31
CA CYS A 68 0.48 -10.72 5.02
C CYS A 68 0.29 -9.33 4.41
N GLY A 69 1.20 -8.42 4.70
CA GLY A 69 1.41 -7.16 4.03
C GLY A 69 2.69 -7.17 3.19
N HIS A 70 3.31 -6.02 3.01
CA HIS A 70 4.62 -5.80 2.38
C HIS A 70 4.70 -6.02 0.87
N ILE A 71 3.97 -6.97 0.31
CA ILE A 71 4.00 -7.27 -1.13
C ILE A 71 3.13 -6.31 -1.94
N HIS A 72 2.22 -5.58 -1.28
CA HIS A 72 1.34 -4.59 -1.89
C HIS A 72 0.45 -5.14 -3.03
N GLN A 73 0.21 -6.46 -3.06
CA GLN A 73 -0.66 -7.10 -4.05
C GLN A 73 -1.91 -7.65 -3.36
N PRO A 74 -3.08 -7.01 -3.53
CA PRO A 74 -4.31 -7.50 -2.92
C PRO A 74 -4.65 -8.90 -3.45
N GLN A 75 -4.78 -9.88 -2.56
CA GLN A 75 -5.01 -11.25 -2.94
C GLN A 75 -5.75 -12.05 -1.86
N ILE A 76 -6.65 -12.91 -2.30
CA ILE A 76 -7.23 -14.00 -1.50
C ILE A 76 -6.97 -15.29 -2.29
N ARG A 77 -6.17 -16.20 -1.72
CA ARG A 77 -5.77 -17.42 -2.41
C ARG A 77 -5.73 -18.62 -1.45
N GLU A 78 -6.40 -19.70 -1.82
CA GLU A 78 -6.25 -20.97 -1.11
C GLU A 78 -4.91 -21.61 -1.48
N VAL A 79 -4.18 -22.06 -0.45
CA VAL A 79 -2.93 -22.82 -0.59
C VAL A 79 -3.11 -24.15 0.12
N GLN A 80 -2.77 -25.22 -0.57
CA GLN A 80 -2.88 -26.59 -0.07
C GLN A 80 -1.60 -27.37 -0.34
N ASN A 81 -1.21 -28.21 0.61
CA ASN A 81 -0.14 -29.20 0.47
C ASN A 81 -0.55 -30.52 1.14
N GLU A 82 0.38 -31.46 1.22
CA GLU A 82 0.13 -32.78 1.83
C GLU A 82 -0.23 -32.71 3.33
N LYS A 83 0.16 -31.63 4.03
CA LYS A 83 -0.07 -31.43 5.47
C LYS A 83 -1.41 -30.75 5.78
N GLY A 84 -2.01 -30.04 4.81
CA GLY A 84 -3.26 -29.31 5.02
C GLY A 84 -3.47 -28.14 4.05
N ARG A 85 -4.33 -27.21 4.46
CA ARG A 85 -4.68 -26.04 3.66
C ARG A 85 -4.80 -24.79 4.53
N THR A 86 -4.57 -23.64 3.92
CA THR A 86 -4.79 -22.30 4.50
C THR A 86 -5.24 -21.34 3.42
N ILE A 87 -5.84 -20.22 3.82
CA ILE A 87 -6.14 -19.12 2.92
C ILE A 87 -5.12 -18.03 3.16
N TYR A 88 -4.30 -17.74 2.13
CA TYR A 88 -3.39 -16.61 2.10
C TYR A 88 -4.17 -15.35 1.74
N LEU A 89 -3.94 -14.28 2.50
CA LEU A 89 -4.61 -13.00 2.41
C LEU A 89 -3.58 -11.88 2.35
N ASN A 90 -3.73 -10.95 1.41
CA ASN A 90 -2.97 -9.71 1.36
C ASN A 90 -3.91 -8.55 1.07
N SER A 91 -3.84 -7.50 1.88
CA SER A 91 -4.73 -6.33 1.76
C SER A 91 -4.39 -5.41 0.59
N GLY A 92 -3.22 -5.57 -0.01
CA GLY A 92 -2.66 -4.55 -0.89
C GLY A 92 -2.15 -3.34 -0.10
N ASP A 93 -2.40 -2.15 -0.59
CA ASP A 93 -2.00 -0.87 0.01
C ASP A 93 -2.99 0.25 -0.32
N TRP A 94 -2.83 1.39 0.35
CA TRP A 94 -3.62 2.61 0.14
C TRP A 94 -2.91 3.66 -0.74
N ILE A 95 -1.85 3.28 -1.46
CA ILE A 95 -1.07 4.17 -2.33
C ILE A 95 -1.31 3.83 -3.81
N GLU A 96 -1.14 2.56 -4.18
CA GLU A 96 -1.26 2.10 -5.57
C GLU A 96 -2.57 1.36 -5.82
N ASN A 97 -2.98 0.49 -4.88
CA ASN A 97 -4.14 -0.40 -5.05
C ASN A 97 -5.41 0.16 -4.41
N LEU A 98 -5.28 1.08 -3.44
CA LEU A 98 -6.39 1.65 -2.68
C LEU A 98 -7.36 0.56 -2.18
N SER A 99 -6.81 -0.48 -1.57
CA SER A 99 -7.54 -1.69 -1.23
C SER A 99 -7.38 -2.11 0.23
N SER A 100 -8.36 -2.84 0.74
CA SER A 100 -8.35 -3.45 2.07
C SER A 100 -8.98 -4.84 2.05
N LEU A 101 -8.72 -5.61 3.11
CA LEU A 101 -9.41 -6.87 3.37
C LEU A 101 -10.60 -6.60 4.29
N GLU A 102 -11.75 -7.15 3.91
CA GLU A 102 -12.96 -7.08 4.70
C GLU A 102 -13.45 -8.48 5.07
N TRP A 103 -13.83 -8.63 6.35
CA TRP A 103 -14.50 -9.83 6.83
C TRP A 103 -15.97 -9.56 7.06
N LYS A 104 -16.83 -10.17 6.25
CA LYS A 104 -18.28 -10.01 6.36
C LYS A 104 -18.99 -11.35 6.12
N ASP A 105 -19.98 -11.65 6.93
CA ASP A 105 -20.82 -12.84 6.81
C ASP A 105 -20.04 -14.17 6.68
N GLY A 106 -18.92 -14.27 7.41
CA GLY A 106 -18.08 -15.46 7.41
C GLY A 106 -17.17 -15.60 6.21
N LYS A 107 -16.97 -14.53 5.42
CA LYS A 107 -16.12 -14.54 4.22
C LYS A 107 -15.19 -13.34 4.18
N TRP A 108 -14.01 -13.59 3.63
CA TRP A 108 -13.08 -12.53 3.26
C TRP A 108 -13.38 -12.02 1.85
N SER A 109 -13.31 -10.70 1.68
CA SER A 109 -13.37 -10.02 0.40
C SER A 109 -12.30 -8.93 0.33
N ILE A 110 -11.94 -8.55 -0.89
CA ILE A 110 -11.08 -7.38 -1.12
C ILE A 110 -12.01 -6.22 -1.44
N TYR A 111 -11.92 -5.17 -0.64
CA TYR A 111 -12.50 -3.87 -0.97
C TYR A 111 -11.51 -3.10 -1.84
N SER A 112 -12.00 -2.44 -2.88
CA SER A 112 -11.25 -1.52 -3.72
C SER A 112 -11.98 -0.19 -3.79
N TYR A 113 -11.30 0.88 -3.43
CA TYR A 113 -11.84 2.24 -3.53
C TYR A 113 -12.17 2.61 -4.98
N ASP A 114 -11.43 2.09 -5.94
CA ASP A 114 -11.66 2.36 -7.36
C ASP A 114 -12.95 1.75 -7.90
N ASP A 115 -13.43 0.68 -7.26
CA ASP A 115 -14.68 0.02 -7.62
C ASP A 115 -15.88 0.58 -6.83
N ASP A 116 -15.63 1.38 -5.78
CA ASP A 116 -16.68 1.96 -4.92
C ASP A 116 -17.25 3.24 -5.55
N THR A 117 -18.22 3.04 -6.44
CA THR A 117 -18.91 4.15 -7.11
C THR A 117 -19.76 4.98 -6.16
N GLN A 118 -20.36 4.36 -5.13
CA GLN A 118 -21.22 5.05 -4.17
C GLN A 118 -20.41 6.02 -3.30
N LEU A 119 -19.27 5.58 -2.80
CA LEU A 119 -18.39 6.46 -2.03
C LEU A 119 -17.86 7.61 -2.88
N LYS A 120 -17.47 7.33 -4.12
CA LYS A 120 -17.00 8.38 -5.06
C LYS A 120 -18.07 9.39 -5.40
N GLU A 121 -19.32 8.99 -5.52
CA GLU A 121 -20.45 9.90 -5.73
C GLU A 121 -20.71 10.75 -4.48
N SER A 122 -20.74 10.13 -3.30
CA SER A 122 -20.93 10.85 -2.03
C SER A 122 -19.82 11.87 -1.76
N LEU A 123 -18.57 11.56 -2.06
CA LEU A 123 -17.45 12.50 -1.91
C LEU A 123 -17.58 13.69 -2.87
N LYS A 124 -18.01 13.46 -4.12
CA LYS A 124 -18.27 14.57 -5.06
C LYS A 124 -19.38 15.48 -4.61
N GLU A 125 -20.42 14.93 -3.99
CA GLU A 125 -21.52 15.73 -3.42
C GLU A 125 -21.05 16.59 -2.24
N ILE A 126 -20.15 16.06 -1.40
CA ILE A 126 -19.54 16.80 -0.29
C ILE A 126 -18.63 17.92 -0.82
N ASP A 127 -17.75 17.61 -1.76
CA ASP A 127 -16.85 18.61 -2.38
C ASP A 127 -17.64 19.73 -3.04
N ALA A 128 -18.73 19.40 -3.76
CA ALA A 128 -19.59 20.39 -4.39
C ALA A 128 -20.34 21.25 -3.34
N ALA A 129 -20.77 20.67 -2.24
CA ALA A 129 -21.42 21.40 -1.15
C ALA A 129 -20.43 22.32 -0.40
N GLU A 130 -19.15 21.94 -0.30
CA GLU A 130 -18.09 22.77 0.27
C GLU A 130 -17.71 23.95 -0.66
N GLU A 131 -17.73 23.74 -1.98
CA GLU A 131 -17.50 24.81 -2.97
C GLU A 131 -18.66 25.84 -3.01
N GLU A 132 -19.90 25.39 -2.79
CA GLU A 132 -21.08 26.27 -2.73
C GLU A 132 -21.22 26.98 -1.38
N ALA A 133 -20.62 26.47 -0.31
CA ALA A 133 -20.56 27.13 0.97
C ALA A 133 -19.58 28.30 0.86
N GLU A 134 -20.09 29.53 0.68
CA GLU A 134 -19.31 30.75 0.83
C GLU A 134 -18.40 30.63 2.06
N PRO A 135 -17.14 31.07 2.02
CA PRO A 135 -16.24 30.94 3.16
C PRO A 135 -16.76 31.76 4.33
N THR A 136 -17.65 31.15 5.10
CA THR A 136 -18.11 31.73 6.36
C THR A 136 -16.93 31.75 7.30
N SER A 137 -16.28 32.91 7.35
CA SER A 137 -15.21 33.30 8.26
C SER A 137 -14.11 32.24 8.42
N SER A 138 -12.98 32.51 7.81
CA SER A 138 -11.70 31.93 8.19
C SER A 138 -11.61 31.92 9.73
N ILE A 139 -11.96 30.80 10.33
CA ILE A 139 -11.41 30.53 11.66
C ILE A 139 -9.92 30.48 11.43
N GLY A 140 -9.25 31.61 11.76
CA GLY A 140 -7.85 31.78 11.46
C GLY A 140 -7.08 30.59 12.04
N LEU A 141 -6.05 30.14 11.35
CA LEU A 141 -5.15 29.07 11.79
C LEU A 141 -4.77 29.26 13.29
N GLU A 142 -4.67 30.49 13.76
CA GLU A 142 -4.45 30.87 15.15
C GLU A 142 -5.55 30.41 16.11
N GLN A 143 -6.83 30.47 15.72
CA GLN A 143 -7.94 30.00 16.57
C GLN A 143 -8.04 28.47 16.59
N LEU A 144 -7.66 27.79 15.50
CA LEU A 144 -7.51 26.33 15.45
C LEU A 144 -6.36 25.87 16.35
N ILE A 145 -5.21 26.53 16.28
CA ILE A 145 -4.05 26.26 17.13
C ILE A 145 -4.39 26.48 18.60
N GLN A 146 -5.07 27.60 18.95
CA GLN A 146 -5.52 27.85 20.31
C GLN A 146 -6.50 26.79 20.85
N LYS A 147 -7.38 26.29 19.99
CA LYS A 147 -8.34 25.25 20.39
C LYS A 147 -7.65 23.90 20.63
N VAL A 148 -6.70 23.53 19.79
CA VAL A 148 -5.92 22.29 19.95
C VAL A 148 -5.02 22.35 21.19
N THR A 149 -4.26 23.44 21.36
CA THR A 149 -3.38 23.62 22.52
C THR A 149 -4.14 23.70 23.83
N ARG A 150 -5.35 24.25 23.85
CA ARG A 150 -6.20 24.28 25.06
C ARG A 150 -6.68 22.88 25.44
N THR A 151 -7.01 22.04 24.48
CA THR A 151 -7.46 20.67 24.72
C THR A 151 -6.32 19.78 25.23
N GLU A 152 -5.09 19.99 24.74
CA GLU A 152 -3.91 19.27 25.25
C GLU A 152 -3.54 19.69 26.68
N PHE A 153 -3.75 20.95 27.03
CA PHE A 153 -3.47 21.43 28.38
C PHE A 153 -4.47 20.93 29.43
N GLU A 154 -5.75 20.82 29.07
CA GLU A 154 -6.77 20.25 29.97
C GLU A 154 -6.55 18.73 30.21
N PHE A 155 -5.97 18.01 29.22
CA PHE A 155 -5.67 16.58 29.36
C PHE A 155 -4.45 16.31 30.26
N SER A 156 -3.46 17.22 30.29
CA SER A 156 -2.27 17.08 31.16
C SER A 156 -2.57 17.30 32.64
N ASP A 157 -3.52 18.17 32.98
CA ASP A 157 -3.91 18.47 34.36
C ASP A 157 -4.71 17.31 34.99
N GLU A 158 -5.47 16.54 34.22
CA GLU A 158 -6.16 15.35 34.71
C GLU A 158 -5.22 14.17 34.99
N ASP A 159 -4.18 13.99 34.16
CA ASP A 159 -3.18 12.94 34.33
C ASP A 159 -2.27 13.21 35.58
N GLU A 160 -1.94 14.46 35.85
CA GLU A 160 -1.17 14.84 37.04
C GLU A 160 -1.99 14.64 38.33
N ALA A 161 -3.30 14.96 38.29
CA ALA A 161 -4.22 14.73 39.39
C ALA A 161 -4.44 13.23 39.69
N TYR A 162 -4.37 12.38 38.65
CA TYR A 162 -4.48 10.93 38.81
C TYR A 162 -3.22 10.30 39.40
N SER A 163 -2.04 10.83 39.04
CA SER A 163 -0.75 10.34 39.58
C SER A 163 -0.58 10.66 41.07
N LEU A 164 -1.00 11.84 41.51
CA LEU A 164 -0.91 12.27 42.91
C LEU A 164 -1.84 11.51 43.86
N ARG A 165 -2.98 10.97 43.38
CA ARG A 165 -3.87 10.12 44.20
C ARG A 165 -3.33 8.71 44.43
N ARG A 166 -2.38 8.26 43.61
CA ARG A 166 -1.82 6.89 43.69
C ARG A 166 -0.63 6.78 44.65
N THR A 167 0.01 7.89 44.99
CA THR A 167 1.18 7.94 45.89
C THR A 167 0.84 8.34 47.34
N GLY A 168 -0.44 8.60 47.64
CA GLY A 168 -0.89 9.08 48.97
C GLY A 168 -1.43 8.02 49.95
N ASN A 169 -1.35 6.73 49.64
CA ASN A 169 -1.73 5.64 50.52
C ASN A 169 -0.58 4.62 50.66
N GLY A 170 0.39 4.95 51.50
CA GLY A 170 1.45 4.09 51.98
C GLY A 170 1.80 4.44 53.42
#